data_01c684db9b229fb74823dc22e299e8b4
#
_entry.id   01c684db9b229fb74823dc22e299e8b4
#
_cell.length_a   1.000
_cell.length_b   1.000
_cell.length_c   1.000
_cell.angle_alpha   90.00
_cell.angle_beta   90.00
_cell.angle_gamma   90.00
#
_symmetry.space_group_name_H-M   'P 1'
#
loop_
_entity.id
_entity.type
_entity.pdbx_description
1 polymer ?
#
loop_
_entity_poly.entity_id
_entity_poly.type
_entity_poly.pdbx_seq_one_letter_code
_entity_poly.pdbx_strand_id
1 'polypeptide(L)'
;MAPEPPGGPPVLALRQATVAYEREPVVEGVDGEVAAGQSVALIGPNGAGKSTLIRAVLGLVPLTGGTIQVLGRAPQAARRQVAYVPQADTLDAEFPVSALQVVLMGRYPRIGWVRRPGTADRQAAASALAQVGLAERASARFGTLSGGQRQRVLLARAIAQEPRLLLLDEPFNGVDALSQDLLLTALGRLRAAGAAVVMATHDLGLAHLACDEVCLLNRHQIGFGPIGTTLTPELLGATYGQALQLRGDGVIVARP
;
A
#
# COMPACT_ATOMS: atom_id res chain seq x y z
N MET A 1 23.96 -5.18 -17.47
CA MET A 1 23.10 -4.26 -18.24
C MET A 1 21.81 -4.17 -17.44
N ALA A 2 21.56 -3.05 -16.77
CA ALA A 2 20.32 -2.85 -16.03
C ALA A 2 19.15 -2.86 -17.02
N PRO A 3 17.98 -3.46 -16.70
CA PRO A 3 16.81 -3.37 -17.55
C PRO A 3 16.43 -1.90 -17.73
N GLU A 4 16.22 -1.49 -18.97
CA GLU A 4 15.67 -0.17 -19.25
C GLU A 4 14.34 0.02 -18.50
N PRO A 5 14.09 1.19 -17.89
CA PRO A 5 12.81 1.44 -17.24
C PRO A 5 11.68 1.32 -18.28
N PRO A 6 10.53 0.74 -17.92
CA PRO A 6 9.40 0.62 -18.83
C PRO A 6 8.99 2.01 -19.31
N GLY A 7 9.03 2.25 -20.62
CA GLY A 7 9.03 3.54 -21.32
C GLY A 7 7.71 4.32 -21.28
N GLY A 8 7.12 4.53 -20.12
CA GLY A 8 5.95 5.36 -19.93
C GLY A 8 6.13 6.33 -18.76
N PRO A 9 5.30 7.40 -18.64
CA PRO A 9 5.37 8.31 -17.51
C PRO A 9 5.07 7.55 -16.21
N PRO A 10 5.78 7.88 -15.09
CA PRO A 10 5.58 7.20 -13.82
C PRO A 10 4.15 7.37 -13.31
N VAL A 11 3.62 6.32 -12.66
CA VAL A 11 2.32 6.35 -11.98
C VAL A 11 2.41 7.22 -10.71
N LEU A 12 3.54 7.15 -10.00
CA LEU A 12 3.85 8.00 -8.86
C LEU A 12 5.25 8.60 -9.06
N ALA A 13 5.37 9.91 -8.89
CA ALA A 13 6.65 10.61 -8.85
C ALA A 13 6.73 11.51 -7.62
N LEU A 14 7.81 11.36 -6.88
CA LEU A 14 8.20 12.16 -5.72
C LEU A 14 9.45 12.95 -6.06
N ARG A 15 9.48 14.25 -5.77
CA ARG A 15 10.65 15.12 -5.96
C ARG A 15 10.83 15.97 -4.73
N GLN A 16 11.85 15.65 -3.91
CA GLN A 16 12.17 16.33 -2.66
C GLN A 16 10.93 16.50 -1.76
N ALA A 17 10.05 15.47 -1.76
CA ALA A 17 8.77 15.55 -1.06
C ALA A 17 9.00 15.66 0.45
N THR A 18 8.52 16.76 1.03
CA THR A 18 8.66 17.08 2.46
C THR A 18 7.29 17.35 3.05
N VAL A 19 7.03 16.72 4.20
CA VAL A 19 5.77 16.85 4.97
C VAL A 19 6.11 17.22 6.41
N ALA A 20 5.46 18.27 6.92
CA ALA A 20 5.57 18.68 8.31
C ALA A 20 4.19 18.83 8.95
N TYR A 21 4.09 18.59 10.27
CA TYR A 21 2.96 18.96 11.10
C TYR A 21 3.39 20.13 12.00
N GLU A 22 2.59 21.19 12.00
CA GLU A 22 2.78 22.42 12.81
C GLU A 22 4.11 23.18 12.56
N ARG A 23 5.21 22.63 12.36
CA ARG A 23 6.55 23.16 11.99
C ARG A 23 7.62 22.09 12.07
N GLU A 24 7.27 20.91 12.60
CA GLU A 24 8.22 19.82 12.70
C GLU A 24 8.12 18.92 11.46
N PRO A 25 9.18 18.77 10.67
CA PRO A 25 9.20 17.85 9.55
C PRO A 25 9.11 16.40 10.06
N VAL A 26 8.17 15.65 9.48
CA VAL A 26 7.97 14.22 9.76
C VAL A 26 8.58 13.38 8.64
N VAL A 27 8.58 13.92 7.42
CA VAL A 27 9.22 13.32 6.23
C VAL A 27 9.91 14.43 5.47
N GLU A 28 11.19 14.23 5.13
CA GLU A 28 12.00 15.23 4.45
C GLU A 28 12.67 14.67 3.19
N GLY A 29 12.55 15.42 2.09
CA GLY A 29 13.36 15.26 0.90
C GLY A 29 13.25 13.90 0.22
N VAL A 30 12.05 13.31 0.16
CA VAL A 30 11.85 11.99 -0.48
C VAL A 30 11.79 12.14 -1.99
N ASP A 31 12.65 11.38 -2.68
CA ASP A 31 12.69 11.22 -4.13
C ASP A 31 12.34 9.78 -4.53
N GLY A 32 11.68 9.62 -5.65
CA GLY A 32 11.39 8.31 -6.21
C GLY A 32 10.34 8.33 -7.30
N GLU A 33 10.35 7.29 -8.11
CA GLU A 33 9.36 7.06 -9.15
C GLU A 33 8.86 5.62 -9.05
N VAL A 34 7.59 5.42 -9.36
CA VAL A 34 6.98 4.08 -9.45
C VAL A 34 6.27 3.98 -10.80
N ALA A 35 6.70 3.06 -11.63
CA ALA A 35 6.10 2.81 -12.93
C ALA A 35 4.86 1.92 -12.83
N ALA A 36 4.11 1.84 -13.93
CA ALA A 36 2.97 0.91 -14.03
C ALA A 36 3.45 -0.54 -13.86
N GLY A 37 2.73 -1.32 -13.03
CA GLY A 37 3.08 -2.71 -12.72
C GLY A 37 4.22 -2.89 -11.72
N GLN A 38 4.94 -1.83 -11.35
CA GLN A 38 5.96 -1.88 -10.30
C GLN A 38 5.39 -1.89 -8.88
N SER A 39 6.19 -2.41 -7.95
CA SER A 39 5.90 -2.39 -6.52
C SER A 39 7.09 -1.87 -5.71
N VAL A 40 6.80 -0.98 -4.75
CA VAL A 40 7.79 -0.38 -3.86
C VAL A 40 7.39 -0.63 -2.41
N ALA A 41 8.31 -1.16 -1.61
CA ALA A 41 8.16 -1.25 -0.16
C ALA A 41 8.65 0.04 0.50
N LEU A 42 7.84 0.65 1.37
CA LEU A 42 8.29 1.69 2.31
C LEU A 42 8.69 1.01 3.61
N ILE A 43 9.97 1.00 3.92
CA ILE A 43 10.53 0.31 5.07
C ILE A 43 11.16 1.33 6.03
N GLY A 44 10.92 1.15 7.32
CA GLY A 44 11.49 1.98 8.37
C GLY A 44 10.85 1.72 9.73
N PRO A 45 11.43 2.24 10.82
CA PRO A 45 10.90 2.06 12.17
C PRO A 45 9.52 2.72 12.35
N ASN A 46 8.88 2.43 13.49
CA ASN A 46 7.67 3.14 13.87
C ASN A 46 7.99 4.63 14.05
N GLY A 47 7.12 5.50 13.53
CA GLY A 47 7.38 6.95 13.52
C GLY A 47 8.30 7.46 12.40
N ALA A 48 8.80 6.59 11.51
CA ALA A 48 9.65 6.97 10.38
C ALA A 48 8.97 7.87 9.33
N GLY A 49 7.63 8.02 9.40
CA GLY A 49 6.87 8.85 8.45
C GLY A 49 6.20 8.08 7.32
N LYS A 50 6.24 6.72 7.30
CA LYS A 50 5.65 5.88 6.24
C LYS A 50 4.18 6.22 5.95
N SER A 51 3.31 6.14 6.97
CA SER A 51 1.88 6.46 6.83
C SER A 51 1.64 7.94 6.50
N THR A 52 2.52 8.85 6.95
CA THR A 52 2.48 10.27 6.60
C THR A 52 2.75 10.48 5.12
N LEU A 53 3.77 9.81 4.57
CA LEU A 53 4.08 9.85 3.14
C LEU A 53 2.91 9.27 2.31
N ILE A 54 2.33 8.14 2.72
CA ILE A 54 1.13 7.57 2.08
C ILE A 54 -0.03 8.60 2.10
N ARG A 55 -0.28 9.27 3.23
CA ARG A 55 -1.32 10.30 3.33
C ARG A 55 -1.03 11.50 2.42
N ALA A 56 0.23 11.89 2.24
CA ALA A 56 0.61 12.95 1.32
C ALA A 56 0.37 12.53 -0.14
N VAL A 57 0.70 11.29 -0.52
CA VAL A 57 0.38 10.71 -1.84
C VAL A 57 -1.13 10.65 -2.09
N LEU A 58 -1.95 10.45 -1.05
CA LEU A 58 -3.42 10.55 -1.12
C LEU A 58 -3.91 12.01 -1.21
N GLY A 59 -3.03 12.99 -1.01
CA GLY A 59 -3.38 14.40 -0.91
C GLY A 59 -4.25 14.72 0.31
N LEU A 60 -4.09 13.96 1.40
CA LEU A 60 -4.77 14.17 2.69
C LEU A 60 -3.97 15.09 3.62
N VAL A 61 -2.66 15.21 3.38
CA VAL A 61 -1.74 16.08 4.11
C VAL A 61 -1.01 16.95 3.10
N PRO A 62 -0.89 18.26 3.31
CA PRO A 62 -0.17 19.15 2.41
C PRO A 62 1.34 18.90 2.48
N LEU A 63 2.03 19.15 1.36
CA LEU A 63 3.48 19.22 1.33
C LEU A 63 3.93 20.58 1.86
N THR A 64 5.04 20.59 2.57
CA THR A 64 5.77 21.82 2.98
C THR A 64 6.95 22.10 2.06
N GLY A 65 7.39 21.12 1.25
CA GLY A 65 8.43 21.26 0.23
C GLY A 65 8.33 20.17 -0.84
N GLY A 66 8.95 20.40 -1.98
CA GLY A 66 8.97 19.45 -3.09
C GLY A 66 7.64 19.28 -3.81
N THR A 67 7.50 18.16 -4.54
CA THR A 67 6.29 17.83 -5.30
C THR A 67 5.97 16.33 -5.23
N ILE A 68 4.66 16.01 -5.27
CA ILE A 68 4.15 14.68 -5.50
C ILE A 68 3.20 14.73 -6.71
N GLN A 69 3.44 13.86 -7.67
CA GLN A 69 2.56 13.69 -8.82
C GLN A 69 2.06 12.24 -8.88
N VAL A 70 0.77 12.07 -9.09
CA VAL A 70 0.12 10.78 -9.32
C VAL A 70 -0.50 10.81 -10.71
N LEU A 71 -0.05 9.92 -11.60
CA LEU A 71 -0.46 9.90 -13.02
C LEU A 71 -0.23 11.27 -13.70
N GLY A 72 0.89 11.92 -13.40
CA GLY A 72 1.25 13.25 -13.92
C GLY A 72 0.40 14.40 -13.39
N ARG A 73 -0.39 14.21 -12.33
CA ARG A 73 -1.32 15.20 -11.77
C ARG A 73 -1.07 15.39 -10.27
N ALA A 74 -1.60 16.49 -9.72
CA ALA A 74 -1.66 16.64 -8.26
C ALA A 74 -2.45 15.48 -7.62
N PRO A 75 -2.06 15.00 -6.43
CA PRO A 75 -2.69 13.87 -5.75
C PRO A 75 -4.21 13.95 -5.68
N GLN A 76 -4.75 15.14 -5.36
CA GLN A 76 -6.19 15.36 -5.22
C GLN A 76 -6.96 15.11 -6.53
N ALA A 77 -6.36 15.42 -7.67
CA ALA A 77 -6.96 15.22 -9.00
C ALA A 77 -6.95 13.75 -9.44
N ALA A 78 -6.06 12.93 -8.88
CA ALA A 78 -5.90 11.52 -9.21
C ALA A 78 -6.69 10.56 -8.29
N ARG A 79 -7.32 11.03 -7.21
CA ARG A 79 -7.95 10.22 -6.15
C ARG A 79 -8.86 9.10 -6.65
N ARG A 80 -9.57 9.29 -7.75
CA ARG A 80 -10.46 8.25 -8.31
C ARG A 80 -9.70 7.04 -8.83
N GLN A 81 -8.41 7.17 -9.12
CA GLN A 81 -7.55 6.13 -9.66
C GLN A 81 -6.57 5.58 -8.61
N VAL A 82 -6.66 6.06 -7.37
CA VAL A 82 -5.85 5.63 -6.24
C VAL A 82 -6.73 4.87 -5.26
N ALA A 83 -6.35 3.62 -4.94
CA ALA A 83 -6.97 2.87 -3.85
C ALA A 83 -6.05 2.86 -2.63
N TYR A 84 -6.65 2.81 -1.45
CA TYR A 84 -5.93 2.77 -0.18
C TYR A 84 -6.51 1.67 0.72
N VAL A 85 -5.61 0.86 1.25
CA VAL A 85 -5.91 -0.12 2.30
C VAL A 85 -5.20 0.33 3.57
N PRO A 86 -5.96 0.83 4.56
CA PRO A 86 -5.39 1.22 5.85
C PRO A 86 -5.04 0.00 6.69
N GLN A 87 -4.27 0.21 7.74
CA GLN A 87 -4.09 -0.74 8.82
C GLN A 87 -5.47 -1.13 9.40
N ALA A 88 -5.70 -2.43 9.66
CA ALA A 88 -7.02 -3.08 9.75
C ALA A 88 -8.04 -2.52 10.76
N ASP A 89 -7.64 -1.72 11.75
CA ASP A 89 -8.49 -1.33 12.89
C ASP A 89 -9.41 -0.11 12.66
N THR A 90 -9.54 0.37 11.42
CA THR A 90 -10.25 1.64 11.13
C THR A 90 -11.74 1.49 10.80
N LEU A 91 -12.25 0.27 10.61
CA LEU A 91 -13.69 0.02 10.38
C LEU A 91 -14.34 -0.52 11.64
N ASP A 92 -15.36 0.19 12.11
CA ASP A 92 -16.19 -0.24 13.23
C ASP A 92 -16.81 -1.62 12.94
N ALA A 93 -16.43 -2.62 13.75
CA ALA A 93 -16.92 -3.99 13.62
C ALA A 93 -18.44 -4.11 13.92
N GLU A 94 -19.04 -3.15 14.62
CA GLU A 94 -20.46 -3.13 14.93
C GLU A 94 -21.31 -2.64 13.76
N PHE A 95 -20.69 -2.01 12.76
CA PHE A 95 -21.43 -1.50 11.61
C PHE A 95 -22.11 -2.65 10.83
N PRO A 96 -23.43 -2.63 10.61
CA PRO A 96 -24.21 -3.77 10.10
C PRO A 96 -24.12 -3.90 8.57
N VAL A 97 -22.90 -4.05 8.04
CA VAL A 97 -22.65 -4.25 6.60
C VAL A 97 -22.09 -5.63 6.31
N SER A 98 -22.42 -6.18 5.15
CA SER A 98 -21.83 -7.43 4.66
C SER A 98 -20.48 -7.20 3.99
N ALA A 99 -19.66 -8.27 3.86
CA ALA A 99 -18.41 -8.24 3.13
C ALA A 99 -18.60 -7.69 1.70
N LEU A 100 -19.63 -8.15 0.98
CA LEU A 100 -19.94 -7.65 -0.37
C LEU A 100 -20.28 -6.15 -0.37
N GLN A 101 -21.01 -5.66 0.62
CA GLN A 101 -21.32 -4.23 0.72
C GLN A 101 -20.07 -3.38 0.95
N VAL A 102 -19.13 -3.86 1.81
CA VAL A 102 -17.83 -3.19 2.00
C VAL A 102 -17.04 -3.13 0.69
N VAL A 103 -16.98 -4.26 -0.05
CA VAL A 103 -16.27 -4.28 -1.34
C VAL A 103 -16.93 -3.39 -2.38
N LEU A 104 -18.27 -3.35 -2.40
CA LEU A 104 -19.04 -2.49 -3.30
C LEU A 104 -18.78 -1.00 -3.07
N MET A 105 -18.39 -0.59 -1.84
CA MET A 105 -17.96 0.79 -1.58
C MET A 105 -16.75 1.20 -2.43
N GLY A 106 -15.90 0.26 -2.86
CA GLY A 106 -14.79 0.51 -3.78
C GLY A 106 -15.24 1.00 -5.17
N ARG A 107 -16.51 0.81 -5.55
CA ARG A 107 -17.04 1.25 -6.85
C ARG A 107 -17.48 2.71 -6.86
N TYR A 108 -17.78 3.32 -5.68
CA TYR A 108 -18.30 4.69 -5.62
C TYR A 108 -17.42 5.76 -6.30
N PRO A 109 -16.09 5.70 -6.27
CA PRO A 109 -15.26 6.63 -7.03
C PRO A 109 -15.54 6.64 -8.54
N ARG A 110 -16.04 5.53 -9.11
CA ARG A 110 -16.38 5.39 -10.54
C ARG A 110 -17.83 5.77 -10.83
N ILE A 111 -18.77 5.28 -10.01
CA ILE A 111 -20.22 5.47 -10.26
C ILE A 111 -20.72 6.83 -9.77
N GLY A 112 -20.00 7.49 -8.85
CA GLY A 112 -20.41 8.73 -8.20
C GLY A 112 -21.42 8.50 -7.06
N TRP A 113 -21.68 9.53 -6.29
CA TRP A 113 -22.51 9.46 -5.06
C TRP A 113 -24.01 9.39 -5.31
N VAL A 114 -24.48 9.79 -6.49
CA VAL A 114 -25.90 9.89 -6.82
C VAL A 114 -26.45 8.61 -7.44
N ARG A 115 -25.60 7.83 -8.12
CA ARG A 115 -26.00 6.62 -8.84
C ARG A 115 -25.94 5.40 -7.92
N ARG A 116 -26.92 4.51 -8.04
CA ARG A 116 -26.89 3.22 -7.33
C ARG A 116 -25.98 2.24 -8.10
N PRO A 117 -25.21 1.38 -7.39
CA PRO A 117 -24.43 0.32 -8.03
C PRO A 117 -25.29 -0.59 -8.91
N GLY A 118 -24.88 -0.73 -10.18
CA GLY A 118 -25.53 -1.60 -11.16
C GLY A 118 -25.07 -3.05 -11.08
N THR A 119 -25.51 -3.87 -12.05
CA THR A 119 -25.13 -5.29 -12.13
C THR A 119 -23.62 -5.45 -12.34
N ALA A 120 -23.01 -4.66 -13.20
CA ALA A 120 -21.57 -4.68 -13.45
C ALA A 120 -20.74 -4.36 -12.20
N ASP A 121 -21.20 -3.42 -11.36
CA ASP A 121 -20.51 -3.08 -10.12
C ASP A 121 -20.60 -4.20 -9.09
N ARG A 122 -21.75 -4.86 -9.00
CA ARG A 122 -21.95 -6.02 -8.12
C ARG A 122 -21.11 -7.21 -8.57
N GLN A 123 -21.00 -7.44 -9.89
CA GLN A 123 -20.13 -8.48 -10.45
C GLN A 123 -18.65 -8.19 -10.16
N ALA A 124 -18.20 -6.93 -10.35
CA ALA A 124 -16.84 -6.53 -10.02
C ALA A 124 -16.53 -6.75 -8.52
N ALA A 125 -17.45 -6.38 -7.63
CA ALA A 125 -17.31 -6.61 -6.20
C ALA A 125 -17.26 -8.10 -5.83
N ALA A 126 -18.13 -8.92 -6.42
CA ALA A 126 -18.14 -10.38 -6.21
C ALA A 126 -16.86 -11.03 -6.74
N SER A 127 -16.38 -10.62 -7.94
CA SER A 127 -15.12 -11.08 -8.51
C SER A 127 -13.93 -10.70 -7.62
N ALA A 128 -13.91 -9.49 -7.07
CA ALA A 128 -12.86 -9.07 -6.15
C ALA A 128 -12.85 -9.89 -4.86
N LEU A 129 -14.01 -10.23 -4.29
CA LEU A 129 -14.12 -11.15 -3.15
C LEU A 129 -13.60 -12.55 -3.49
N ALA A 130 -13.91 -13.07 -4.67
CA ALA A 130 -13.41 -14.36 -5.12
C ALA A 130 -11.88 -14.38 -5.25
N GLN A 131 -11.27 -13.28 -5.74
CA GLN A 131 -9.82 -13.16 -5.88
C GLN A 131 -9.07 -13.24 -4.54
N VAL A 132 -9.72 -12.86 -3.44
CA VAL A 132 -9.15 -12.96 -2.09
C VAL A 132 -9.68 -14.17 -1.31
N GLY A 133 -10.33 -15.14 -1.97
CA GLY A 133 -10.80 -16.38 -1.36
C GLY A 133 -11.99 -16.20 -0.37
N LEU A 134 -12.86 -15.20 -0.61
CA LEU A 134 -14.00 -14.89 0.26
C LEU A 134 -15.36 -14.92 -0.47
N ALA A 135 -15.46 -15.60 -1.61
CA ALA A 135 -16.71 -15.68 -2.37
C ALA A 135 -17.87 -16.20 -1.49
N GLU A 136 -17.66 -17.29 -0.74
CA GLU A 136 -18.64 -17.92 0.15
C GLU A 136 -19.02 -17.07 1.38
N ARG A 137 -18.26 -16.02 1.65
CA ARG A 137 -18.46 -15.10 2.77
C ARG A 137 -19.06 -13.76 2.35
N ALA A 138 -19.51 -13.63 1.09
CA ALA A 138 -20.03 -12.38 0.55
C ALA A 138 -21.17 -11.76 1.38
N SER A 139 -22.08 -12.58 1.91
CA SER A 139 -23.20 -12.16 2.76
C SER A 139 -22.86 -12.07 4.25
N ALA A 140 -21.68 -12.54 4.68
CA ALA A 140 -21.29 -12.50 6.08
C ALA A 140 -21.15 -11.05 6.56
N ARG A 141 -21.55 -10.76 7.81
CA ARG A 141 -21.35 -9.43 8.43
C ARG A 141 -19.85 -9.18 8.58
N PHE A 142 -19.39 -8.00 8.17
CA PHE A 142 -17.97 -7.63 8.20
C PHE A 142 -17.38 -7.78 9.61
N GLY A 143 -18.09 -7.35 10.65
CA GLY A 143 -17.64 -7.44 12.02
C GLY A 143 -17.48 -8.88 12.56
N THR A 144 -18.15 -9.87 11.97
CA THR A 144 -18.03 -11.29 12.40
C THR A 144 -16.85 -12.02 11.73
N LEU A 145 -16.16 -11.37 10.80
CA LEU A 145 -15.00 -11.92 10.11
C LEU A 145 -13.77 -11.89 11.01
N SER A 146 -12.86 -12.86 10.84
CA SER A 146 -11.55 -12.82 11.49
C SER A 146 -10.71 -11.62 10.99
N GLY A 147 -9.68 -11.23 11.73
CA GLY A 147 -8.78 -10.12 11.34
C GLY A 147 -8.22 -10.29 9.92
N GLY A 148 -7.69 -11.48 9.59
CA GLY A 148 -7.19 -11.78 8.25
C GLY A 148 -8.30 -11.79 7.18
N GLN A 149 -9.53 -12.22 7.51
CA GLN A 149 -10.65 -12.12 6.59
C GLN A 149 -11.07 -10.66 6.35
N ARG A 150 -11.11 -9.83 7.41
CA ARG A 150 -11.38 -8.39 7.27
C ARG A 150 -10.33 -7.72 6.40
N GLN A 151 -9.05 -8.01 6.59
CA GLN A 151 -7.97 -7.49 5.77
C GLN A 151 -8.14 -7.87 4.29
N ARG A 152 -8.51 -9.12 4.01
CA ARG A 152 -8.81 -9.58 2.64
C ARG A 152 -10.03 -8.86 2.04
N VAL A 153 -11.07 -8.57 2.82
CA VAL A 153 -12.22 -7.77 2.34
C VAL A 153 -11.79 -6.33 2.01
N LEU A 154 -10.91 -5.72 2.82
CA LEU A 154 -10.39 -4.38 2.53
C LEU A 154 -9.54 -4.35 1.26
N LEU A 155 -8.72 -5.38 1.02
CA LEU A 155 -8.01 -5.52 -0.25
C LEU A 155 -8.99 -5.74 -1.41
N ALA A 156 -10.01 -6.59 -1.26
CA ALA A 156 -11.04 -6.78 -2.28
C ALA A 156 -11.77 -5.47 -2.63
N ARG A 157 -12.03 -4.60 -1.63
CA ARG A 157 -12.58 -3.26 -1.86
C ARG A 157 -11.65 -2.43 -2.74
N ALA A 158 -10.35 -2.48 -2.48
CA ALA A 158 -9.36 -1.77 -3.29
C ALA A 158 -9.26 -2.35 -4.71
N ILE A 159 -9.30 -3.68 -4.87
CA ILE A 159 -9.34 -4.37 -6.17
C ILE A 159 -10.58 -3.96 -6.98
N ALA A 160 -11.76 -3.93 -6.33
CA ALA A 160 -13.01 -3.55 -6.98
C ALA A 160 -13.00 -2.12 -7.53
N GLN A 161 -12.17 -1.24 -6.99
CA GLN A 161 -11.96 0.11 -7.51
C GLN A 161 -11.21 0.10 -8.85
N GLU A 162 -10.47 -0.99 -9.20
CA GLU A 162 -9.60 -1.11 -10.37
C GLU A 162 -8.59 0.06 -10.43
N PRO A 163 -7.75 0.22 -9.42
CA PRO A 163 -6.88 1.37 -9.28
C PRO A 163 -5.71 1.32 -10.28
N ARG A 164 -5.13 2.50 -10.57
CA ARG A 164 -3.83 2.61 -11.21
C ARG A 164 -2.68 2.69 -10.20
N LEU A 165 -2.98 3.15 -8.98
CA LEU A 165 -2.06 3.16 -7.85
C LEU A 165 -2.76 2.56 -6.63
N LEU A 166 -2.15 1.55 -6.03
CA LEU A 166 -2.60 0.95 -4.78
C LEU A 166 -1.62 1.29 -3.66
N LEU A 167 -2.12 1.87 -2.60
CA LEU A 167 -1.38 2.21 -1.39
C LEU A 167 -1.83 1.28 -0.27
N LEU A 168 -0.87 0.63 0.39
CA LEU A 168 -1.11 -0.34 1.46
C LEU A 168 -0.33 0.10 2.71
N ASP A 169 -1.02 0.16 3.84
CA ASP A 169 -0.41 0.49 5.13
C ASP A 169 -0.47 -0.74 6.04
N GLU A 170 0.67 -1.42 6.23
CA GLU A 170 0.83 -2.65 7.02
C GLU A 170 -0.19 -3.77 6.66
N PRO A 171 -0.34 -4.14 5.37
CA PRO A 171 -1.46 -4.99 4.91
C PRO A 171 -1.39 -6.44 5.41
N PHE A 172 -0.24 -6.90 5.92
CA PHE A 172 -0.03 -8.27 6.38
C PHE A 172 0.01 -8.40 7.90
N ASN A 173 -0.17 -7.28 8.63
CA ASN A 173 -0.11 -7.31 10.09
C ASN A 173 -1.26 -8.14 10.69
N GLY A 174 -0.92 -9.14 11.52
CA GLY A 174 -1.90 -10.04 12.14
C GLY A 174 -2.62 -10.98 11.17
N VAL A 175 -2.06 -11.23 9.99
CA VAL A 175 -2.62 -12.10 8.95
C VAL A 175 -1.92 -13.46 8.99
N ASP A 176 -2.69 -14.56 8.97
CA ASP A 176 -2.16 -15.92 8.90
C ASP A 176 -1.49 -16.22 7.53
N ALA A 177 -0.61 -17.25 7.49
CA ALA A 177 0.18 -17.58 6.30
C ALA A 177 -0.69 -17.84 5.06
N LEU A 178 -1.83 -18.55 5.20
CA LEU A 178 -2.74 -18.82 4.07
C LEU A 178 -3.34 -17.53 3.52
N SER A 179 -3.73 -16.62 4.41
CA SER A 179 -4.25 -15.31 4.03
C SER A 179 -3.17 -14.44 3.39
N GLN A 180 -1.90 -14.54 3.83
CA GLN A 180 -0.77 -13.85 3.21
C GLN A 180 -0.57 -14.29 1.75
N ASP A 181 -0.57 -15.59 1.47
CA ASP A 181 -0.43 -16.12 0.11
C ASP A 181 -1.54 -15.63 -0.83
N LEU A 182 -2.78 -15.59 -0.34
CA LEU A 182 -3.91 -15.06 -1.10
C LEU A 182 -3.77 -13.56 -1.39
N LEU A 183 -3.30 -12.78 -0.40
CA LEU A 183 -3.03 -11.34 -0.58
C LEU A 183 -1.91 -11.13 -1.60
N LEU A 184 -0.78 -11.85 -1.49
CA LEU A 184 0.34 -11.77 -2.44
C LEU A 184 -0.10 -12.12 -3.86
N THR A 185 -0.88 -13.19 -4.02
CA THR A 185 -1.44 -13.58 -5.32
C THR A 185 -2.34 -12.49 -5.91
N ALA A 186 -3.20 -11.88 -5.10
CA ALA A 186 -4.09 -10.81 -5.54
C ALA A 186 -3.31 -9.55 -5.94
N LEU A 187 -2.27 -9.19 -5.19
CA LEU A 187 -1.36 -8.08 -5.52
C LEU A 187 -0.62 -8.34 -6.83
N GLY A 188 -0.11 -9.56 -7.04
CA GLY A 188 0.53 -9.96 -8.29
C GLY A 188 -0.38 -9.80 -9.51
N ARG A 189 -1.67 -10.17 -9.40
CA ARG A 189 -2.66 -9.97 -10.46
C ARG A 189 -2.92 -8.50 -10.76
N LEU A 190 -3.02 -7.65 -9.74
CA LEU A 190 -3.18 -6.21 -9.91
C LEU A 190 -1.99 -5.58 -10.63
N ARG A 191 -0.76 -5.98 -10.25
CA ARG A 191 0.47 -5.53 -10.91
C ARG A 191 0.53 -5.97 -12.37
N ALA A 192 0.21 -7.23 -12.63
CA ALA A 192 0.13 -7.75 -14.01
C ALA A 192 -0.91 -7.01 -14.87
N ALA A 193 -1.97 -6.47 -14.24
CA ALA A 193 -2.95 -5.59 -14.87
C ALA A 193 -2.47 -4.12 -15.01
N GLY A 194 -1.23 -3.81 -14.63
CA GLY A 194 -0.61 -2.50 -14.77
C GLY A 194 -0.80 -1.54 -13.59
N ALA A 195 -1.34 -1.98 -12.46
CA ALA A 195 -1.40 -1.15 -11.26
C ALA A 195 -0.02 -1.04 -10.59
N ALA A 196 0.39 0.16 -10.23
CA ALA A 196 1.53 0.38 -9.34
C ALA A 196 1.12 0.10 -7.89
N VAL A 197 2.04 -0.44 -7.08
CA VAL A 197 1.79 -0.76 -5.66
C VAL A 197 2.85 -0.08 -4.79
N VAL A 198 2.41 0.62 -3.75
CA VAL A 198 3.30 1.12 -2.68
C VAL A 198 2.81 0.52 -1.36
N MET A 199 3.69 -0.17 -0.67
CA MET A 199 3.36 -0.90 0.55
C MET A 199 4.27 -0.48 1.69
N ALA A 200 3.70 0.15 2.73
CA ALA A 200 4.41 0.33 3.98
C ALA A 200 4.41 -0.98 4.78
N THR A 201 5.58 -1.40 5.22
CA THR A 201 5.75 -2.58 6.05
C THR A 201 7.02 -2.47 6.90
N HIS A 202 7.06 -3.20 8.01
CA HIS A 202 8.26 -3.42 8.79
C HIS A 202 8.83 -4.83 8.60
N ASP A 203 8.13 -5.70 7.86
CA ASP A 203 8.54 -7.06 7.55
C ASP A 203 9.39 -7.09 6.27
N LEU A 204 10.70 -7.32 6.43
CA LEU A 204 11.66 -7.37 5.34
C LEU A 204 11.46 -8.59 4.43
N GLY A 205 11.02 -9.72 5.01
CA GLY A 205 10.75 -10.94 4.25
C GLY A 205 9.56 -10.75 3.30
N LEU A 206 8.47 -10.20 3.81
CA LEU A 206 7.30 -9.89 3.00
C LEU A 206 7.60 -8.80 1.95
N ALA A 207 8.39 -7.79 2.29
CA ALA A 207 8.82 -6.79 1.32
C ALA A 207 9.59 -7.45 0.16
N HIS A 208 10.50 -8.37 0.46
CA HIS A 208 11.28 -9.11 -0.55
C HIS A 208 10.42 -9.99 -1.45
N LEU A 209 9.34 -10.58 -0.91
CA LEU A 209 8.41 -11.42 -1.67
C LEU A 209 7.43 -10.61 -2.54
N ALA A 210 7.04 -9.40 -2.08
CA ALA A 210 5.94 -8.63 -2.67
C ALA A 210 6.40 -7.49 -3.58
N CYS A 211 7.65 -6.99 -3.40
CA CYS A 211 8.09 -5.74 -4.01
C CYS A 211 9.34 -5.90 -4.87
N ASP A 212 9.45 -5.07 -5.91
CA ASP A 212 10.62 -4.99 -6.79
C ASP A 212 11.68 -4.04 -6.23
N GLU A 213 11.21 -2.95 -5.63
CA GLU A 213 12.05 -1.87 -5.10
C GLU A 213 11.69 -1.57 -3.65
N VAL A 214 12.59 -0.85 -2.99
CA VAL A 214 12.42 -0.42 -1.60
C VAL A 214 12.81 1.05 -1.45
N CYS A 215 12.05 1.77 -0.63
CA CYS A 215 12.39 3.06 -0.07
C CYS A 215 12.63 2.87 1.44
N LEU A 216 13.88 3.05 1.86
CA LEU A 216 14.27 3.04 3.26
C LEU A 216 14.07 4.43 3.83
N LEU A 217 13.22 4.55 4.86
CA LEU A 217 12.76 5.81 5.41
C LEU A 217 12.98 5.85 6.93
N ASN A 218 13.60 6.91 7.40
CA ASN A 218 13.63 7.29 8.81
C ASN A 218 13.64 8.82 8.92
N ARG A 219 12.45 9.44 8.86
CA ARG A 219 12.20 10.87 8.66
C ARG A 219 12.72 11.40 7.32
N HIS A 220 13.90 11.01 6.90
CA HIS A 220 14.47 11.27 5.58
C HIS A 220 14.73 9.95 4.86
N GLN A 221 14.90 10.04 3.55
CA GLN A 221 15.19 8.89 2.72
C GLN A 221 16.63 8.44 2.93
N ILE A 222 16.82 7.19 3.35
CA ILE A 222 18.15 6.57 3.53
C ILE A 222 18.62 5.91 2.23
N GLY A 223 17.67 5.29 1.50
CA GLY A 223 17.94 4.64 0.22
C GLY A 223 16.67 4.40 -0.59
N PHE A 224 16.82 4.31 -1.91
CA PHE A 224 15.76 3.95 -2.85
C PHE A 224 16.34 3.16 -4.00
N GLY A 225 15.72 2.06 -4.39
CA GLY A 225 16.11 1.27 -5.55
C GLY A 225 15.70 -0.20 -5.46
N PRO A 226 16.26 -1.05 -6.36
CA PRO A 226 15.95 -2.48 -6.40
C PRO A 226 16.21 -3.15 -5.04
N ILE A 227 15.27 -3.99 -4.61
CA ILE A 227 15.28 -4.55 -3.26
C ILE A 227 16.55 -5.37 -2.98
N GLY A 228 17.03 -6.12 -3.97
CA GLY A 228 18.21 -6.99 -3.84
C GLY A 228 19.55 -6.23 -3.67
N THR A 229 19.60 -4.94 -4.01
CA THR A 229 20.80 -4.10 -3.90
C THR A 229 20.67 -3.00 -2.86
N THR A 230 19.47 -2.70 -2.41
CA THR A 230 19.19 -1.60 -1.46
C THR A 230 19.00 -2.11 -0.03
N LEU A 231 18.51 -3.34 0.17
CA LEU A 231 18.42 -3.94 1.50
C LEU A 231 19.78 -4.49 1.96
N THR A 232 20.76 -3.61 2.17
CA THR A 232 22.08 -4.00 2.71
C THR A 232 22.11 -3.82 4.23
N PRO A 233 22.97 -4.57 4.95
CA PRO A 233 23.14 -4.40 6.39
C PRO A 233 23.48 -2.95 6.79
N GLU A 234 24.27 -2.23 5.98
CA GLU A 234 24.68 -0.86 6.21
C GLU A 234 23.50 0.11 6.15
N LEU A 235 22.67 0.01 5.08
CA LEU A 235 21.51 0.89 4.90
C LEU A 235 20.40 0.55 5.90
N LEU A 236 20.23 -0.74 6.24
CA LEU A 236 19.34 -1.15 7.31
C LEU A 236 19.81 -0.63 8.67
N GLY A 237 21.14 -0.71 8.95
CA GLY A 237 21.75 -0.11 10.14
C GLY A 237 21.50 1.40 10.22
N ALA A 238 21.66 2.12 9.11
CA ALA A 238 21.35 3.55 9.04
C ALA A 238 19.85 3.85 9.23
N THR A 239 18.96 2.95 8.75
CA THR A 239 17.50 3.13 8.85
C THR A 239 16.99 2.88 10.26
N TYR A 240 17.46 1.82 10.93
CA TYR A 240 16.95 1.38 12.24
C TYR A 240 17.85 1.76 13.42
N GLY A 241 19.09 2.22 13.15
CA GLY A 241 20.08 2.55 14.19
C GLY A 241 20.46 1.30 15.01
N GLN A 242 20.69 1.51 16.31
CA GLN A 242 21.05 0.43 17.24
C GLN A 242 19.90 -0.57 17.55
N ALA A 243 18.70 -0.37 16.99
CA ALA A 243 17.56 -1.27 17.17
C ALA A 243 17.68 -2.58 16.36
N LEU A 244 18.67 -2.69 15.47
CA LEU A 244 18.95 -3.90 14.71
C LEU A 244 19.83 -4.88 15.51
N GLN A 245 19.34 -6.08 15.75
CA GLN A 245 20.16 -7.21 16.20
C GLN A 245 20.26 -8.25 15.07
N LEU A 246 21.46 -8.41 14.52
CA LEU A 246 21.78 -9.51 13.62
C LEU A 246 21.81 -10.81 14.44
N ARG A 247 20.94 -11.77 14.16
CA ARG A 247 21.11 -13.15 14.61
C ARG A 247 21.97 -13.90 13.61
N GLY A 248 22.78 -14.86 14.10
CA GLY A 248 23.85 -15.53 13.36
C GLY A 248 23.44 -16.34 12.12
N ASP A 249 22.17 -16.38 11.76
CA ASP A 249 21.58 -16.99 10.56
C ASP A 249 21.14 -15.95 9.50
N GLY A 250 21.52 -14.69 9.69
CA GLY A 250 21.23 -13.60 8.73
C GLY A 250 19.81 -13.01 8.86
N VAL A 251 19.00 -13.45 9.82
CA VAL A 251 17.66 -12.90 10.05
C VAL A 251 17.76 -11.62 10.87
N ILE A 252 17.32 -10.53 10.30
CA ILE A 252 17.26 -9.21 10.93
C ILE A 252 15.94 -9.08 11.68
N VAL A 253 15.97 -9.00 12.99
CA VAL A 253 14.80 -8.74 13.83
C VAL A 253 14.89 -7.31 14.38
N ALA A 254 14.00 -6.42 13.91
CA ALA A 254 13.81 -5.13 14.58
C ALA A 254 13.08 -5.38 15.92
N ARG A 255 13.58 -4.86 17.04
CA ARG A 255 12.82 -4.84 18.29
C ARG A 255 11.68 -3.82 18.20
N PRO A 256 10.51 -4.15 18.75
CA PRO A 256 9.38 -3.24 18.81
C PRO A 256 9.67 -1.98 19.63
#